data_a954313baeede24a96171f0e434cef32
#
_entry.id   a954313baeede24a96171f0e434cef32
#
_cell.length_a   1.000
_cell.length_b   1.000
_cell.length_c   1.000
_cell.angle_alpha   90.00
_cell.angle_beta   90.00
_cell.angle_gamma   90.00
#
_symmetry.space_group_name_H-M   'P 1'
#
loop_
_entity.id
_entity.type
_entity.pdbx_description
1 polymer ?
#
loop_
_entity_poly.entity_id
_entity_poly.type
_entity_poly.pdbx_seq_one_letter_code
_entity_poly.pdbx_strand_id
1 'polypeptide(L)'
;MEKKLFLPLQHTHQLINCLTKGLEITSANQPPIEKAQGEKVTLPCTFTLAPEDQGPLDIEWVLIPTDNQKKEQTIVMYSADRIYNHYYEAMNGRVQFSVPDPQTGDGAINILNLKSTDTGTYQCRVKKAPGVQSQKIQLIVLVKPARTKCYIEGVQETGRDLTLKCVSQEGSPLLSYSWRKSTGTEELPATSLLNKDTGELSLKNASQEYSGTYTCVAANTVGTDECFVVLNITPPMNTAGTIAGAVIGTLLGLFLLAFLIFCCCKKRREKKYEKEVHHDIREDVPPPKSRTSTARSYIGSNHSSLGSMSPSNMEGYTKTPYNQVPSEDFEHPSGQNPNFPPSKHDLAYKIHDITVV
;
A
#
# COMPACT_ATOMS: atom_id res chain seq x y z
N MET A 1 3.19 -83.09 -57.56
CA MET A 1 4.05 -81.98 -57.37
C MET A 1 3.19 -80.72 -57.19
N GLU A 2 2.79 -80.41 -55.95
CA GLU A 2 2.04 -79.18 -55.63
C GLU A 2 3.02 -78.05 -55.36
N LYS A 3 2.96 -77.03 -56.18
CA LYS A 3 3.66 -75.73 -55.95
C LYS A 3 2.79 -74.87 -55.03
N LYS A 4 3.16 -74.83 -53.72
CA LYS A 4 2.65 -73.83 -52.79
C LYS A 4 3.20 -72.49 -53.17
N LEU A 5 2.29 -71.61 -53.57
CA LEU A 5 2.57 -70.17 -53.84
C LEU A 5 2.68 -69.46 -52.51
N PHE A 6 3.90 -69.12 -52.04
CA PHE A 6 4.16 -68.23 -50.95
C PHE A 6 3.97 -66.79 -51.42
N LEU A 7 2.83 -66.18 -51.12
CA LEU A 7 2.73 -64.71 -51.20
C LEU A 7 3.55 -64.07 -50.07
N PRO A 8 4.35 -63.05 -50.33
CA PRO A 8 5.13 -62.43 -49.27
C PRO A 8 4.23 -61.58 -48.36
N LEU A 9 4.37 -61.77 -47.08
CA LEU A 9 3.69 -61.11 -45.99
C LEU A 9 4.02 -59.62 -45.84
N GLN A 10 4.70 -59.01 -46.80
CA GLN A 10 5.17 -57.61 -46.73
C GLN A 10 4.13 -56.55 -47.19
N HIS A 11 3.00 -56.96 -47.75
CA HIS A 11 1.97 -56.01 -48.20
C HIS A 11 0.86 -55.75 -47.22
N THR A 12 0.79 -56.51 -46.11
CA THR A 12 -0.26 -56.34 -45.11
C THR A 12 0.05 -55.24 -44.06
N HIS A 13 1.32 -54.80 -43.92
CA HIS A 13 1.69 -53.73 -43.00
C HIS A 13 1.45 -52.32 -43.54
N GLN A 14 1.30 -52.12 -44.85
CA GLN A 14 1.00 -50.80 -45.43
C GLN A 14 -0.50 -50.44 -45.45
N LEU A 15 -1.39 -51.40 -45.24
CA LEU A 15 -2.85 -51.18 -45.23
C LEU A 15 -3.43 -50.83 -43.88
N ILE A 16 -2.61 -50.89 -42.78
CA ILE A 16 -3.10 -50.63 -41.40
C ILE A 16 -2.86 -49.16 -40.99
N ASN A 17 -2.08 -48.36 -41.76
CA ASN A 17 -1.81 -46.97 -41.44
C ASN A 17 -2.72 -45.94 -42.16
N CYS A 18 -3.78 -46.39 -42.80
CA CYS A 18 -4.83 -45.49 -43.28
C CYS A 18 -5.98 -45.42 -42.25
N LEU A 19 -5.65 -45.30 -40.94
CA LEU A 19 -6.59 -44.75 -40.01
C LEU A 19 -6.68 -43.26 -40.37
N THR A 20 -7.71 -42.92 -41.07
CA THR A 20 -8.09 -41.50 -41.25
C THR A 20 -8.26 -40.92 -39.89
N LYS A 21 -7.34 -40.06 -39.51
CA LYS A 21 -7.48 -39.30 -38.26
C LYS A 21 -8.71 -38.41 -38.43
N GLY A 22 -9.77 -38.71 -37.69
CA GLY A 22 -10.92 -37.83 -37.59
C GLY A 22 -10.56 -36.47 -37.03
N LEU A 23 -11.55 -35.66 -36.69
CA LEU A 23 -11.38 -34.39 -36.00
C LEU A 23 -10.37 -34.50 -34.87
N GLU A 24 -9.30 -33.70 -34.88
CA GLU A 24 -8.25 -33.67 -33.87
C GLU A 24 -7.96 -32.23 -33.46
N ILE A 25 -7.91 -31.94 -32.13
CA ILE A 25 -7.43 -30.65 -31.64
C ILE A 25 -5.91 -30.72 -31.51
N THR A 26 -5.22 -29.83 -32.24
CA THR A 26 -3.76 -29.80 -32.32
C THR A 26 -3.09 -28.93 -31.27
N SER A 27 -3.84 -28.02 -30.62
CA SER A 27 -3.38 -27.15 -29.56
C SER A 27 -3.53 -27.73 -28.12
N ALA A 28 -3.74 -29.04 -27.99
CA ALA A 28 -3.93 -29.72 -26.70
C ALA A 28 -2.69 -29.62 -25.78
N ASN A 29 -2.91 -29.83 -24.47
CA ASN A 29 -1.87 -29.88 -23.44
C ASN A 29 -1.11 -28.55 -23.22
N GLN A 30 -1.82 -27.45 -23.22
CA GLN A 30 -1.23 -26.15 -22.86
C GLN A 30 -1.01 -26.04 -21.35
N PRO A 31 0.14 -25.48 -20.90
CA PRO A 31 0.32 -25.11 -19.51
C PRO A 31 -0.68 -23.99 -19.11
N PRO A 32 -0.91 -23.76 -17.82
CA PRO A 32 -1.70 -22.61 -17.38
C PRO A 32 -1.17 -21.31 -17.98
N ILE A 33 -2.09 -20.47 -18.46
CA ILE A 33 -1.76 -19.18 -19.06
C ILE A 33 -1.92 -18.12 -17.98
N GLU A 34 -0.82 -17.46 -17.61
CA GLU A 34 -0.83 -16.33 -16.68
C GLU A 34 -0.83 -15.01 -17.45
N LYS A 35 -1.71 -14.09 -17.06
CA LYS A 35 -1.82 -12.75 -17.66
C LYS A 35 -2.13 -11.70 -16.60
N ALA A 36 -1.69 -10.47 -16.86
CA ALA A 36 -2.04 -9.36 -16.00
C ALA A 36 -3.48 -8.90 -16.22
N GLN A 37 -4.12 -8.45 -15.15
CA GLN A 37 -5.39 -7.76 -15.21
C GLN A 37 -5.31 -6.56 -16.17
N GLY A 38 -6.36 -6.36 -16.98
CA GLY A 38 -6.42 -5.31 -17.99
C GLY A 38 -5.79 -5.69 -19.33
N GLU A 39 -4.99 -6.75 -19.40
CA GLU A 39 -4.40 -7.23 -20.66
C GLU A 39 -5.42 -7.99 -21.53
N LYS A 40 -4.97 -8.37 -22.72
CA LYS A 40 -5.63 -9.28 -23.64
C LYS A 40 -4.97 -10.65 -23.55
N VAL A 41 -5.79 -11.71 -23.66
CA VAL A 41 -5.30 -13.08 -23.83
C VAL A 41 -5.91 -13.72 -25.07
N THR A 42 -5.14 -14.59 -25.73
CA THR A 42 -5.65 -15.50 -26.75
C THR A 42 -5.62 -16.92 -26.17
N LEU A 43 -6.78 -17.58 -26.09
CA LEU A 43 -6.89 -18.99 -25.72
C LEU A 43 -6.86 -19.82 -26.99
N PRO A 44 -5.86 -20.68 -27.21
CA PRO A 44 -5.71 -21.42 -28.46
C PRO A 44 -6.72 -22.57 -28.56
N CYS A 45 -7.25 -22.80 -29.73
CA CYS A 45 -8.04 -23.98 -30.08
C CYS A 45 -7.90 -24.27 -31.57
N THR A 46 -6.73 -24.73 -31.98
CA THR A 46 -6.50 -25.16 -33.38
C THR A 46 -6.87 -26.62 -33.56
N PHE A 47 -7.48 -26.95 -34.70
CA PHE A 47 -7.95 -28.27 -35.00
C PHE A 47 -7.79 -28.63 -36.47
N THR A 48 -7.80 -29.91 -36.77
CA THR A 48 -7.80 -30.44 -38.13
C THR A 48 -9.07 -31.28 -38.35
N LEU A 49 -9.63 -31.18 -39.55
CA LEU A 49 -10.80 -31.93 -39.96
C LEU A 49 -10.38 -33.07 -40.91
N ALA A 50 -11.06 -34.18 -40.84
CA ALA A 50 -10.87 -35.25 -41.80
C ALA A 50 -11.96 -35.19 -42.93
N PRO A 51 -11.71 -35.81 -44.07
CA PRO A 51 -12.68 -35.85 -45.14
C PRO A 51 -14.02 -36.55 -44.77
N GLU A 52 -13.98 -37.37 -43.73
CA GLU A 52 -15.14 -38.11 -43.17
C GLU A 52 -16.01 -37.23 -42.28
N ASP A 53 -15.49 -36.10 -41.80
CA ASP A 53 -16.22 -35.14 -40.95
C ASP A 53 -17.18 -34.32 -41.82
N GLN A 54 -18.40 -34.80 -42.06
CA GLN A 54 -19.37 -34.27 -43.03
C GLN A 54 -20.41 -33.32 -42.44
N GLY A 55 -20.61 -33.34 -41.13
CA GLY A 55 -21.65 -32.54 -40.47
C GLY A 55 -21.35 -31.05 -40.41
N PRO A 56 -22.28 -30.23 -39.91
CA PRO A 56 -21.99 -28.82 -39.60
C PRO A 56 -20.89 -28.71 -38.58
N LEU A 57 -20.08 -27.65 -38.69
CA LEU A 57 -19.06 -27.34 -37.70
C LEU A 57 -19.67 -26.51 -36.58
N ASP A 58 -19.53 -27.00 -35.35
CA ASP A 58 -19.84 -26.25 -34.12
C ASP A 58 -18.57 -26.11 -33.27
N ILE A 59 -18.28 -24.90 -32.86
CA ILE A 59 -17.19 -24.59 -31.93
C ILE A 59 -17.79 -23.86 -30.72
N GLU A 60 -17.71 -24.47 -29.57
CA GLU A 60 -18.26 -23.91 -28.32
C GLU A 60 -17.16 -23.68 -27.31
N TRP A 61 -17.10 -22.48 -26.76
CA TRP A 61 -16.28 -22.16 -25.62
C TRP A 61 -17.13 -22.04 -24.36
N VAL A 62 -16.74 -22.77 -23.32
CA VAL A 62 -17.41 -22.76 -22.03
C VAL A 62 -16.43 -22.43 -20.91
N LEU A 63 -16.90 -21.71 -19.90
CA LEU A 63 -16.24 -21.54 -18.61
C LEU A 63 -16.77 -22.63 -17.66
N ILE A 64 -15.86 -23.46 -17.17
CA ILE A 64 -16.17 -24.55 -16.23
C ILE A 64 -16.17 -23.96 -14.83
N PRO A 65 -17.26 -24.07 -14.07
CA PRO A 65 -17.29 -23.59 -12.70
C PRO A 65 -16.42 -24.47 -11.79
N THR A 66 -15.83 -23.87 -10.77
CA THR A 66 -15.09 -24.60 -9.72
C THR A 66 -16.00 -25.45 -8.84
N ASP A 67 -17.26 -25.04 -8.73
CA ASP A 67 -18.31 -25.77 -8.03
C ASP A 67 -19.04 -26.70 -9.02
N ASN A 68 -18.89 -28.00 -8.84
CA ASN A 68 -19.50 -29.02 -9.70
C ASN A 68 -21.05 -29.03 -9.68
N GLN A 69 -21.69 -28.33 -8.75
CA GLN A 69 -23.14 -28.15 -8.70
C GLN A 69 -23.64 -27.07 -9.65
N LYS A 70 -22.76 -26.19 -10.11
CA LYS A 70 -23.09 -25.12 -11.05
C LYS A 70 -22.96 -25.61 -12.49
N LYS A 71 -23.83 -25.10 -13.35
CA LYS A 71 -23.77 -25.39 -14.77
C LYS A 71 -22.60 -24.66 -15.42
N GLU A 72 -21.98 -25.33 -16.40
CA GLU A 72 -21.02 -24.70 -17.30
C GLU A 72 -21.65 -23.49 -17.98
N GLN A 73 -20.85 -22.47 -18.21
CA GLN A 73 -21.30 -21.21 -18.79
C GLN A 73 -20.74 -21.06 -20.20
N THR A 74 -21.59 -21.14 -21.23
CA THR A 74 -21.19 -20.84 -22.60
C THR A 74 -20.83 -19.36 -22.71
N ILE A 75 -19.67 -19.04 -23.28
CA ILE A 75 -19.16 -17.67 -23.41
C ILE A 75 -19.24 -17.17 -24.85
N VAL A 76 -18.91 -18.02 -25.82
CA VAL A 76 -19.04 -17.77 -27.26
C VAL A 76 -19.19 -19.08 -28.01
N MET A 77 -19.95 -19.06 -29.08
CA MET A 77 -20.17 -20.24 -29.92
C MET A 77 -20.16 -19.82 -31.42
N TYR A 78 -19.57 -20.68 -32.24
CA TYR A 78 -19.73 -20.69 -33.71
C TYR A 78 -20.59 -21.87 -34.09
N SER A 79 -21.70 -21.66 -34.77
CA SER A 79 -22.62 -22.70 -35.25
C SER A 79 -23.44 -22.21 -36.43
N ALA A 80 -23.74 -23.08 -37.37
CA ALA A 80 -24.49 -22.74 -38.58
C ALA A 80 -23.94 -21.48 -39.27
N ASP A 81 -22.62 -21.39 -39.43
CA ASP A 81 -21.87 -20.28 -40.05
C ASP A 81 -22.10 -18.89 -39.41
N ARG A 82 -22.45 -18.90 -38.11
CA ARG A 82 -22.69 -17.69 -37.34
C ARG A 82 -22.00 -17.74 -35.97
N ILE A 83 -21.61 -16.57 -35.51
CA ILE A 83 -21.01 -16.37 -34.18
C ILE A 83 -22.09 -15.85 -33.24
N TYR A 84 -22.17 -16.49 -32.07
CA TYR A 84 -23.06 -16.14 -30.97
C TYR A 84 -22.21 -15.86 -29.74
N ASN A 85 -22.22 -14.61 -29.21
CA ASN A 85 -21.34 -14.14 -28.14
C ASN A 85 -22.05 -13.40 -27.01
N HIS A 86 -23.37 -13.57 -26.85
CA HIS A 86 -24.16 -12.87 -25.83
C HIS A 86 -24.67 -13.79 -24.71
N TYR A 87 -24.07 -14.95 -24.53
CA TYR A 87 -24.55 -15.92 -23.54
C TYR A 87 -24.15 -15.59 -22.10
N TYR A 88 -23.01 -14.95 -21.89
CA TYR A 88 -22.47 -14.65 -20.58
C TYR A 88 -22.25 -13.15 -20.42
N GLU A 89 -23.13 -12.51 -19.63
CA GLU A 89 -23.14 -11.04 -19.45
C GLU A 89 -21.81 -10.49 -18.95
N ALA A 90 -21.15 -11.19 -17.99
CA ALA A 90 -19.87 -10.76 -17.42
C ALA A 90 -18.74 -10.62 -18.47
N MET A 91 -18.86 -11.33 -19.60
CA MET A 91 -17.88 -11.31 -20.70
C MET A 91 -18.41 -10.67 -21.99
N ASN A 92 -19.66 -10.19 -21.98
CA ASN A 92 -20.25 -9.58 -23.15
C ASN A 92 -19.42 -8.40 -23.68
N GLY A 93 -19.17 -8.38 -24.98
CA GLY A 93 -18.35 -7.37 -25.65
C GLY A 93 -16.85 -7.51 -25.44
N ARG A 94 -16.38 -8.48 -24.61
CA ARG A 94 -14.96 -8.70 -24.33
C ARG A 94 -14.39 -9.96 -24.97
N VAL A 95 -15.24 -10.86 -25.47
CA VAL A 95 -14.84 -12.14 -26.07
C VAL A 95 -15.20 -12.17 -27.55
N GLN A 96 -14.26 -12.61 -28.37
CA GLN A 96 -14.43 -12.78 -29.80
C GLN A 96 -13.50 -13.88 -30.32
N PHE A 97 -13.86 -14.56 -31.41
CA PHE A 97 -12.92 -15.44 -32.09
C PHE A 97 -11.69 -14.66 -32.60
N SER A 98 -10.53 -15.31 -32.58
CA SER A 98 -9.26 -14.69 -33.02
C SER A 98 -9.23 -14.43 -34.51
N VAL A 99 -9.95 -15.24 -35.31
CA VAL A 99 -10.10 -15.14 -36.73
C VAL A 99 -11.55 -14.87 -37.10
N PRO A 100 -11.81 -14.19 -38.24
CA PRO A 100 -13.17 -13.91 -38.68
C PRO A 100 -13.96 -15.18 -39.06
N ASP A 101 -13.25 -16.21 -39.58
CA ASP A 101 -13.83 -17.47 -40.02
C ASP A 101 -13.14 -18.65 -39.31
N PRO A 102 -13.73 -19.19 -38.26
CA PRO A 102 -13.19 -20.35 -37.55
C PRO A 102 -13.17 -21.66 -38.32
N GLN A 103 -13.86 -21.75 -39.49
CA GLN A 103 -13.85 -22.93 -40.36
C GLN A 103 -12.45 -23.25 -40.89
N THR A 104 -11.56 -22.28 -40.89
CA THR A 104 -10.15 -22.45 -41.31
C THR A 104 -9.33 -23.38 -40.42
N GLY A 105 -9.89 -23.92 -39.32
CA GLY A 105 -9.19 -24.79 -38.36
C GLY A 105 -8.65 -24.04 -37.14
N ASP A 106 -9.03 -22.77 -36.95
CA ASP A 106 -8.65 -21.96 -35.80
C ASP A 106 -9.90 -21.48 -35.05
N GLY A 107 -10.23 -22.18 -34.00
CA GLY A 107 -11.29 -21.84 -33.02
C GLY A 107 -10.79 -21.03 -31.83
N ALA A 108 -9.59 -20.46 -31.88
CA ALA A 108 -9.04 -19.66 -30.78
C ALA A 108 -9.91 -18.42 -30.48
N ILE A 109 -9.94 -18.01 -29.23
CA ILE A 109 -10.66 -16.79 -28.81
C ILE A 109 -9.72 -15.78 -28.15
N ASN A 110 -10.08 -14.52 -28.32
CA ASN A 110 -9.48 -13.39 -27.62
C ASN A 110 -10.40 -12.95 -26.48
N ILE A 111 -9.86 -12.79 -25.29
CA ILE A 111 -10.53 -12.14 -24.16
C ILE A 111 -9.82 -10.81 -23.91
N LEU A 112 -10.56 -9.72 -24.01
CA LEU A 112 -10.04 -8.34 -23.86
C LEU A 112 -10.30 -7.83 -22.45
N ASN A 113 -9.44 -6.93 -21.98
CA ASN A 113 -9.59 -6.25 -20.68
C ASN A 113 -9.86 -7.24 -19.55
N LEU A 114 -8.89 -8.12 -19.31
CA LEU A 114 -8.97 -9.19 -18.33
C LEU A 114 -9.28 -8.65 -16.93
N LYS A 115 -10.19 -9.33 -16.24
CA LYS A 115 -10.52 -9.09 -14.84
C LYS A 115 -10.01 -10.25 -13.99
N SER A 116 -9.71 -10.03 -12.74
CA SER A 116 -9.33 -11.12 -11.81
C SER A 116 -10.41 -12.22 -11.72
N THR A 117 -11.67 -11.84 -11.91
CA THR A 117 -12.82 -12.76 -11.97
C THR A 117 -12.86 -13.63 -13.22
N ASP A 118 -12.03 -13.34 -14.24
CA ASP A 118 -11.92 -14.18 -15.44
C ASP A 118 -10.97 -15.39 -15.22
N THR A 119 -10.32 -15.49 -14.06
CA THR A 119 -9.53 -16.66 -13.68
C THR A 119 -10.45 -17.89 -13.63
N GLY A 120 -10.06 -18.95 -14.36
CA GLY A 120 -10.86 -20.16 -14.43
C GLY A 120 -10.39 -21.15 -15.48
N THR A 121 -11.11 -22.27 -15.57
CA THR A 121 -10.87 -23.31 -16.58
C THR A 121 -11.82 -23.11 -17.75
N TYR A 122 -11.25 -22.85 -18.90
CA TYR A 122 -11.97 -22.70 -20.18
C TYR A 122 -11.89 -23.99 -20.97
N GLN A 123 -12.98 -24.37 -21.60
CA GLN A 123 -12.99 -25.54 -22.48
C GLN A 123 -13.45 -25.13 -23.87
N CYS A 124 -12.63 -25.45 -24.86
CA CYS A 124 -13.00 -25.44 -26.28
C CYS A 124 -13.56 -26.81 -26.64
N ARG A 125 -14.73 -26.86 -27.26
CA ARG A 125 -15.38 -28.05 -27.82
C ARG A 125 -15.57 -27.85 -29.32
N VAL A 126 -15.02 -28.72 -30.10
CA VAL A 126 -15.20 -28.76 -31.56
C VAL A 126 -16.00 -29.99 -31.94
N LYS A 127 -17.08 -29.78 -32.67
CA LYS A 127 -17.97 -30.84 -33.11
C LYS A 127 -18.16 -30.76 -34.60
N LYS A 128 -17.91 -31.83 -35.31
CA LYS A 128 -18.23 -32.04 -36.74
C LYS A 128 -18.47 -33.53 -36.93
N ALA A 129 -19.72 -33.91 -37.18
CA ALA A 129 -20.12 -35.33 -37.16
C ALA A 129 -19.29 -36.18 -38.14
N PRO A 130 -18.79 -37.34 -37.74
CA PRO A 130 -19.04 -38.02 -36.45
C PRO A 130 -18.10 -37.55 -35.32
N GLY A 131 -17.12 -36.62 -35.59
CA GLY A 131 -16.09 -36.21 -34.66
C GLY A 131 -16.59 -35.24 -33.56
N VAL A 132 -16.12 -35.44 -32.35
CA VAL A 132 -16.24 -34.49 -31.22
C VAL A 132 -14.95 -34.51 -30.43
N GLN A 133 -14.33 -33.33 -30.30
CA GLN A 133 -13.09 -33.17 -29.51
C GLN A 133 -13.20 -31.98 -28.57
N SER A 134 -12.45 -32.02 -27.50
CA SER A 134 -12.38 -30.89 -26.58
C SER A 134 -11.03 -30.78 -25.89
N GLN A 135 -10.65 -29.57 -25.49
CA GLN A 135 -9.49 -29.30 -24.66
C GLN A 135 -9.83 -28.30 -23.57
N LYS A 136 -9.13 -28.40 -22.44
CA LYS A 136 -9.23 -27.49 -21.32
C LYS A 136 -7.98 -26.63 -21.23
N ILE A 137 -8.16 -25.37 -20.90
CA ILE A 137 -7.08 -24.39 -20.71
C ILE A 137 -7.36 -23.66 -19.39
N GLN A 138 -6.38 -23.60 -18.53
CA GLN A 138 -6.46 -22.81 -17.29
C GLN A 138 -5.94 -21.42 -17.56
N LEU A 139 -6.76 -20.40 -17.31
CA LEU A 139 -6.38 -18.99 -17.32
C LEU A 139 -6.27 -18.50 -15.88
N ILE A 140 -5.16 -17.86 -15.57
CA ILE A 140 -4.88 -17.23 -14.27
C ILE A 140 -4.65 -15.74 -14.53
N VAL A 141 -5.54 -14.90 -14.03
CA VAL A 141 -5.43 -13.44 -14.15
C VAL A 141 -4.89 -12.89 -12.84
N LEU A 142 -3.71 -12.30 -12.93
CA LEU A 142 -2.96 -11.77 -11.78
C LEU A 142 -2.99 -10.25 -11.78
N VAL A 143 -3.00 -9.68 -10.58
CA VAL A 143 -2.84 -8.24 -10.36
C VAL A 143 -1.35 -7.94 -10.20
N LYS A 144 -0.83 -6.95 -10.92
CA LYS A 144 0.54 -6.46 -10.74
C LYS A 144 0.71 -5.85 -9.36
N PRO A 145 1.90 -5.92 -8.75
CA PRO A 145 2.20 -5.12 -7.57
C PRO A 145 1.96 -3.64 -7.86
N ALA A 146 1.40 -2.91 -6.90
CA ALA A 146 1.19 -1.47 -7.02
C ALA A 146 1.11 -0.80 -5.65
N ARG A 147 1.37 0.52 -5.62
CA ARG A 147 1.38 1.33 -4.40
C ARG A 147 2.29 0.77 -3.32
N THR A 148 3.45 0.32 -3.75
CA THR A 148 4.48 -0.23 -2.86
C THR A 148 5.02 0.87 -1.96
N LYS A 149 5.11 0.59 -0.66
CA LYS A 149 5.59 1.51 0.36
C LYS A 149 6.84 1.00 1.02
N CYS A 150 7.83 1.89 1.13
CA CYS A 150 9.06 1.67 1.87
C CYS A 150 9.07 2.53 3.13
N TYR A 151 9.49 1.96 4.26
CA TYR A 151 9.67 2.68 5.51
C TYR A 151 10.72 2.01 6.40
N ILE A 152 11.16 2.72 7.43
CA ILE A 152 12.18 2.25 8.37
C ILE A 152 11.54 1.99 9.72
N GLU A 153 11.81 0.84 10.30
CA GLU A 153 11.49 0.50 11.68
C GLU A 153 12.77 0.42 12.52
N GLY A 154 12.78 1.08 13.66
CA GLY A 154 13.93 1.15 14.55
C GLY A 154 14.60 2.51 14.58
N VAL A 155 15.65 2.61 15.42
CA VAL A 155 16.38 3.85 15.64
C VAL A 155 17.57 3.93 14.70
N GLN A 156 17.67 5.03 13.97
CA GLN A 156 18.72 5.27 12.98
C GLN A 156 20.00 5.80 13.65
N GLU A 157 20.57 5.01 14.57
CA GLU A 157 21.79 5.32 15.30
C GLU A 157 22.84 4.22 15.11
N THR A 158 24.11 4.61 15.13
CA THR A 158 25.23 3.69 15.07
C THR A 158 25.18 2.68 16.22
N GLY A 159 25.38 1.41 15.89
CA GLY A 159 25.35 0.30 16.85
C GLY A 159 23.95 -0.26 17.15
N ARG A 160 22.88 0.31 16.56
CA ARG A 160 21.52 -0.18 16.70
C ARG A 160 21.11 -1.09 15.56
N ASP A 161 20.19 -1.99 15.85
CA ASP A 161 19.52 -2.80 14.85
C ASP A 161 18.31 -2.02 14.32
N LEU A 162 18.09 -2.09 13.02
CA LEU A 162 16.92 -1.53 12.35
C LEU A 162 16.49 -2.40 11.18
N THR A 163 15.26 -2.19 10.71
CA THR A 163 14.70 -2.95 9.59
C THR A 163 14.09 -2.00 8.56
N LEU A 164 14.46 -2.19 7.30
CA LEU A 164 13.76 -1.56 6.17
C LEU A 164 12.60 -2.46 5.78
N LYS A 165 11.42 -1.89 5.65
CA LYS A 165 10.18 -2.59 5.28
C LYS A 165 9.74 -2.18 3.89
N CYS A 166 9.30 -3.15 3.12
CA CYS A 166 8.75 -2.99 1.78
C CYS A 166 7.43 -3.74 1.69
N VAL A 167 6.35 -3.05 1.43
CA VAL A 167 5.01 -3.65 1.39
C VAL A 167 4.25 -3.13 0.18
N SER A 168 3.89 -4.02 -0.73
CA SER A 168 2.96 -3.70 -1.81
C SER A 168 1.53 -3.75 -1.29
N GLN A 169 0.74 -2.73 -1.60
CA GLN A 169 -0.67 -2.66 -1.19
C GLN A 169 -1.60 -3.41 -2.13
N GLU A 170 -1.14 -3.66 -3.36
CA GLU A 170 -1.83 -4.44 -4.38
C GLU A 170 -0.87 -5.50 -4.92
N GLY A 171 -1.44 -6.49 -5.57
CA GLY A 171 -0.71 -7.59 -6.19
C GLY A 171 -1.26 -8.94 -5.80
N SER A 172 -1.33 -9.83 -6.77
CA SER A 172 -1.70 -11.23 -6.51
C SER A 172 -0.63 -11.93 -5.68
N PRO A 173 -1.01 -12.95 -4.89
CA PRO A 173 -0.09 -13.74 -4.05
C PRO A 173 1.13 -14.25 -4.80
N LEU A 174 2.15 -14.67 -4.03
CA LEU A 174 3.51 -14.99 -4.44
C LEU A 174 4.28 -13.75 -4.88
N LEU A 175 4.09 -12.66 -4.13
CA LEU A 175 4.96 -11.50 -4.24
C LEU A 175 6.35 -11.87 -3.71
N SER A 176 7.36 -11.44 -4.43
CA SER A 176 8.75 -11.48 -4.01
C SER A 176 9.32 -10.08 -3.93
N TYR A 177 10.16 -9.84 -2.93
CA TYR A 177 10.77 -8.53 -2.69
C TYR A 177 12.27 -8.62 -2.82
N SER A 178 12.85 -7.59 -3.40
CA SER A 178 14.31 -7.44 -3.48
C SER A 178 14.71 -6.02 -3.13
N TRP A 179 15.85 -5.88 -2.45
CA TRP A 179 16.39 -4.59 -2.07
C TRP A 179 17.74 -4.36 -2.76
N ARG A 180 18.00 -3.12 -3.11
CA ARG A 180 19.29 -2.64 -3.60
C ARG A 180 19.63 -1.30 -2.96
N LYS A 181 20.90 -1.04 -2.72
CA LYS A 181 21.38 0.29 -2.34
C LYS A 181 21.62 1.08 -3.61
N SER A 182 20.97 2.23 -3.76
CA SER A 182 21.02 3.05 -4.98
C SER A 182 22.08 4.16 -4.93
N THR A 183 22.73 4.35 -3.77
CA THR A 183 23.79 5.36 -3.58
C THR A 183 25.02 4.71 -2.94
N GLY A 184 26.20 5.02 -3.45
CA GLY A 184 27.47 4.44 -3.00
C GLY A 184 27.78 3.10 -3.69
N THR A 185 28.22 2.13 -2.93
CA THR A 185 28.36 0.74 -3.40
C THR A 185 26.98 0.15 -3.56
N GLU A 186 26.66 -0.41 -4.73
CA GLU A 186 25.34 -1.01 -5.03
C GLU A 186 25.05 -2.27 -4.19
N GLU A 187 26.02 -2.77 -3.46
CA GLU A 187 25.89 -3.96 -2.63
C GLU A 187 25.21 -3.62 -1.29
N LEU A 188 24.35 -4.53 -0.85
CA LEU A 188 23.78 -4.48 0.48
C LEU A 188 24.85 -4.71 1.54
N PRO A 189 24.72 -4.11 2.75
CA PRO A 189 25.64 -4.39 3.84
C PRO A 189 25.79 -5.89 4.12
N ALA A 190 27.02 -6.35 4.33
CA ALA A 190 27.32 -7.78 4.54
C ALA A 190 26.57 -8.42 5.74
N THR A 191 26.15 -7.59 6.71
CA THR A 191 25.38 -8.00 7.89
C THR A 191 23.87 -7.93 7.69
N SER A 192 23.41 -7.59 6.47
CA SER A 192 21.98 -7.51 6.17
C SER A 192 21.36 -8.89 5.95
N LEU A 193 20.14 -9.06 6.46
CA LEU A 193 19.31 -10.25 6.26
C LEU A 193 18.05 -9.87 5.52
N LEU A 194 17.92 -10.37 4.27
CA LEU A 194 16.75 -10.14 3.44
C LEU A 194 15.75 -11.30 3.57
N ASN A 195 14.52 -10.98 3.94
CA ASN A 195 13.38 -11.87 3.77
C ASN A 195 12.63 -11.48 2.49
N LYS A 196 12.76 -12.31 1.45
CA LYS A 196 12.17 -12.03 0.12
C LYS A 196 10.64 -12.12 0.10
N ASP A 197 10.04 -12.84 1.05
CA ASP A 197 8.59 -13.06 1.09
C ASP A 197 7.87 -11.93 1.85
N THR A 198 8.51 -11.39 2.91
CA THR A 198 7.92 -10.32 3.72
C THR A 198 8.39 -8.91 3.32
N GLY A 199 9.42 -8.82 2.48
CA GLY A 199 10.02 -7.54 2.07
C GLY A 199 10.86 -6.85 3.16
N GLU A 200 11.26 -7.58 4.19
CA GLU A 200 12.06 -7.07 5.30
C GLU A 200 13.56 -7.19 5.03
N LEU A 201 14.27 -6.09 5.16
CA LEU A 201 15.73 -6.05 5.16
C LEU A 201 16.22 -5.63 6.55
N SER A 202 16.64 -6.61 7.35
CA SER A 202 17.18 -6.36 8.69
C SER A 202 18.67 -5.97 8.59
N LEU A 203 19.00 -4.83 9.17
CA LEU A 203 20.36 -4.31 9.28
C LEU A 203 20.79 -4.40 10.74
N LYS A 204 21.81 -5.23 11.00
CA LYS A 204 22.35 -5.45 12.34
C LYS A 204 23.54 -4.54 12.59
N ASN A 205 23.64 -4.03 13.85
CA ASN A 205 24.76 -3.19 14.29
C ASN A 205 25.07 -2.08 13.26
N ALA A 206 24.07 -1.25 12.97
CA ALA A 206 24.13 -0.25 11.90
C ALA A 206 25.37 0.65 12.04
N SER A 207 26.06 0.89 10.96
CA SER A 207 27.18 1.82 10.86
C SER A 207 26.83 3.00 9.96
N GLN A 208 27.56 4.09 10.05
CA GLN A 208 27.34 5.28 9.23
C GLN A 208 27.46 4.99 7.73
N GLU A 209 28.25 3.99 7.33
CA GLU A 209 28.43 3.53 5.96
C GLU A 209 27.13 2.95 5.35
N TYR A 210 26.18 2.51 6.20
CA TYR A 210 24.89 2.00 5.74
C TYR A 210 23.94 3.13 5.29
N SER A 211 24.27 4.38 5.63
CA SER A 211 23.50 5.53 5.16
C SER A 211 23.46 5.57 3.64
N GLY A 212 22.30 5.98 3.10
CA GLY A 212 22.08 6.06 1.66
C GLY A 212 20.64 5.80 1.28
N THR A 213 20.36 5.80 -0.02
CA THR A 213 19.05 5.48 -0.58
C THR A 213 18.96 3.99 -0.89
N TYR A 214 17.93 3.36 -0.39
CA TYR A 214 17.60 1.97 -0.65
C TYR A 214 16.34 1.89 -1.48
N THR A 215 16.38 1.14 -2.56
CA THR A 215 15.22 0.86 -3.42
C THR A 215 14.77 -0.57 -3.23
N CYS A 216 13.49 -0.75 -2.98
CA CYS A 216 12.82 -2.05 -2.97
C CYS A 216 12.03 -2.24 -4.25
N VAL A 217 12.07 -3.43 -4.80
CA VAL A 217 11.24 -3.89 -5.90
C VAL A 217 10.36 -5.03 -5.41
N ALA A 218 9.04 -4.83 -5.48
CA ALA A 218 8.03 -5.87 -5.32
C ALA A 218 7.73 -6.46 -6.70
N ALA A 219 7.73 -7.77 -6.83
CA ALA A 219 7.56 -8.46 -8.10
C ALA A 219 6.63 -9.67 -7.99
N ASN A 220 5.85 -9.91 -9.02
CA ASN A 220 5.23 -11.20 -9.30
C ASN A 220 5.46 -11.57 -10.78
N THR A 221 4.88 -12.68 -11.27
CA THR A 221 5.09 -13.18 -12.63
C THR A 221 4.59 -12.23 -13.73
N VAL A 222 3.71 -11.27 -13.39
CA VAL A 222 3.07 -10.38 -14.38
C VAL A 222 3.54 -8.92 -14.28
N GLY A 223 4.34 -8.57 -13.29
CA GLY A 223 4.86 -7.20 -13.21
C GLY A 223 5.60 -6.88 -11.94
N THR A 224 6.08 -5.65 -11.86
CA THR A 224 6.85 -5.10 -10.75
C THR A 224 6.36 -3.72 -10.37
N ASP A 225 6.60 -3.34 -9.11
CA ASP A 225 6.44 -1.98 -8.61
C ASP A 225 7.59 -1.69 -7.64
N GLU A 226 7.97 -0.43 -7.49
CA GLU A 226 9.12 -0.07 -6.67
C GLU A 226 8.85 1.11 -5.74
N CYS A 227 9.58 1.13 -4.62
CA CYS A 227 9.63 2.25 -3.71
C CYS A 227 11.06 2.49 -3.23
N PHE A 228 11.33 3.64 -2.66
CA PHE A 228 12.63 3.95 -2.09
C PHE A 228 12.50 4.53 -0.69
N VAL A 229 13.55 4.40 0.11
CA VAL A 229 13.68 4.99 1.43
C VAL A 229 15.10 5.50 1.63
N VAL A 230 15.23 6.64 2.30
CA VAL A 230 16.54 7.23 2.64
C VAL A 230 16.86 6.88 4.08
N LEU A 231 17.94 6.13 4.27
CA LEU A 231 18.49 5.77 5.57
C LEU A 231 19.61 6.75 5.95
N ASN A 232 19.52 7.35 7.14
CA ASN A 232 20.53 8.27 7.66
C ASN A 232 20.95 7.86 9.07
N ILE A 233 22.06 7.12 9.19
CA ILE A 233 22.58 6.67 10.46
C ILE A 233 23.40 7.78 11.11
N THR A 234 22.98 8.19 12.30
CA THR A 234 23.63 9.22 13.11
C THR A 234 24.41 8.62 14.26
N PRO A 235 25.48 9.30 14.74
CA PRO A 235 26.11 8.90 16.01
C PRO A 235 25.10 8.92 17.18
N PRO A 236 25.28 8.07 18.18
CA PRO A 236 24.39 8.08 19.35
C PRO A 236 24.49 9.44 20.05
N MET A 237 23.34 10.04 20.35
CA MET A 237 23.29 11.31 21.05
C MET A 237 23.81 11.16 22.47
N ASN A 238 24.86 11.93 22.83
CA ASN A 238 25.43 11.94 24.18
C ASN A 238 24.45 12.58 25.18
N THR A 239 23.41 11.88 25.55
CA THR A 239 22.41 12.31 26.52
C THR A 239 23.02 12.64 27.87
N ALA A 240 24.12 11.97 28.27
CA ALA A 240 24.86 12.28 29.51
C ALA A 240 25.42 13.71 29.51
N GLY A 241 25.97 14.17 28.38
CA GLY A 241 26.51 15.54 28.26
C GLY A 241 25.42 16.61 28.27
N THR A 242 24.27 16.35 27.66
CA THR A 242 23.14 17.33 27.66
C THR A 242 22.50 17.42 29.04
N ILE A 243 22.34 16.29 29.78
CA ILE A 243 21.81 16.27 31.14
C ILE A 243 22.79 16.96 32.08
N ALA A 244 24.08 16.65 32.01
CA ALA A 244 25.10 17.30 32.82
C ALA A 244 25.16 18.82 32.57
N GLY A 245 25.11 19.26 31.33
CA GLY A 245 25.05 20.67 30.95
C GLY A 245 23.80 21.39 31.49
N ALA A 246 22.64 20.77 31.41
CA ALA A 246 21.41 21.30 31.98
C ALA A 246 21.47 21.44 33.51
N VAL A 247 21.97 20.41 34.18
CA VAL A 247 22.12 20.43 35.68
C VAL A 247 23.12 21.50 36.10
N ILE A 248 24.30 21.56 35.48
CA ILE A 248 25.31 22.59 35.79
C ILE A 248 24.77 24.00 35.48
N GLY A 249 24.10 24.19 34.36
CA GLY A 249 23.50 25.47 34.00
C GLY A 249 22.43 25.94 34.96
N THR A 250 21.57 25.04 35.45
CA THR A 250 20.53 25.37 36.45
C THR A 250 21.15 25.71 37.81
N LEU A 251 22.17 24.97 38.25
CA LEU A 251 22.88 25.24 39.50
C LEU A 251 23.61 26.59 39.49
N LEU A 252 24.29 26.90 38.34
CA LEU A 252 24.93 28.20 38.18
C LEU A 252 23.91 29.36 38.16
N GLY A 253 22.77 29.17 37.49
CA GLY A 253 21.67 30.12 37.46
C GLY A 253 21.11 30.41 38.88
N LEU A 254 20.87 29.37 39.64
CA LEU A 254 20.41 29.48 41.05
C LEU A 254 21.44 30.16 41.93
N PHE A 255 22.73 29.86 41.75
CA PHE A 255 23.82 30.50 42.47
C PHE A 255 23.92 32.00 42.17
N LEU A 256 23.84 32.39 40.91
CA LEU A 256 23.81 33.79 40.48
C LEU A 256 22.59 34.54 41.07
N LEU A 257 21.43 33.91 41.05
CA LEU A 257 20.21 34.50 41.62
C LEU A 257 20.32 34.69 43.14
N ALA A 258 20.84 33.70 43.84
CA ALA A 258 21.13 33.79 45.28
C ALA A 258 22.16 34.91 45.58
N PHE A 259 23.23 35.04 44.78
CA PHE A 259 24.22 36.06 44.90
C PHE A 259 23.63 37.47 44.69
N LEU A 260 22.78 37.65 43.69
CA LEU A 260 22.06 38.92 43.44
C LEU A 260 21.15 39.28 44.60
N ILE A 261 20.41 38.32 45.15
CA ILE A 261 19.56 38.52 46.31
C ILE A 261 20.43 38.95 47.51
N PHE A 262 21.56 38.24 47.74
CA PHE A 262 22.52 38.59 48.81
C PHE A 262 23.05 40.02 48.65
N CYS A 263 23.48 40.39 47.45
CA CYS A 263 23.95 41.76 47.15
C CYS A 263 22.84 42.80 47.39
N CYS A 264 21.61 42.54 46.96
CA CYS A 264 20.47 43.43 47.18
C CYS A 264 20.13 43.55 48.67
N CYS A 265 20.19 42.43 49.44
CA CYS A 265 19.97 42.46 50.88
C CYS A 265 21.07 43.20 51.63
N LYS A 266 22.36 43.05 51.19
CA LYS A 266 23.48 43.80 51.75
C LYS A 266 23.31 45.29 51.51
N LYS A 267 22.98 45.66 50.28
CA LYS A 267 22.77 47.12 49.93
C LYS A 267 21.55 47.70 50.66
N ARG A 268 20.52 46.93 50.94
CA ARG A 268 19.38 47.38 51.79
C ARG A 268 19.76 47.50 53.25
N ARG A 269 20.64 46.64 53.80
CA ARG A 269 21.14 46.74 55.19
C ARG A 269 22.03 48.00 55.34
N GLU A 270 22.94 48.27 54.40
CA GLU A 270 23.78 49.46 54.40
C GLU A 270 22.93 50.73 54.39
N LYS A 271 21.89 50.82 53.54
CA LYS A 271 20.95 51.95 53.53
C LYS A 271 20.14 52.09 54.83
N LYS A 272 19.94 51.00 55.60
CA LYS A 272 19.25 51.06 56.88
C LYS A 272 20.16 51.55 57.97
N TYR A 273 21.44 51.17 57.96
CA TYR A 273 22.46 51.72 58.88
C TYR A 273 22.71 53.21 58.66
N GLU A 274 22.79 53.70 57.43
CA GLU A 274 22.92 55.13 57.13
C GLU A 274 21.73 55.93 57.66
N LYS A 275 20.53 55.43 57.66
CA LYS A 275 19.35 56.08 58.19
C LYS A 275 19.31 56.10 59.74
N GLU A 276 19.83 55.07 60.38
CA GLU A 276 19.90 55.04 61.82
C GLU A 276 21.00 55.97 62.40
N VAL A 277 22.14 56.14 61.75
CA VAL A 277 23.21 57.06 62.15
C VAL A 277 22.81 58.51 61.95
N HIS A 278 21.85 58.85 61.11
CA HIS A 278 21.40 60.22 60.85
C HIS A 278 20.31 60.69 61.85
N HIS A 279 19.85 59.87 62.76
CA HIS A 279 18.80 60.22 63.75
C HIS A 279 19.31 60.48 65.13
N ASP A 280 20.66 60.40 65.41
CA ASP A 280 21.20 60.46 66.79
C ASP A 280 21.97 61.74 67.08
N ILE A 281 21.83 62.82 66.29
CA ILE A 281 22.37 64.16 66.61
C ILE A 281 21.26 65.20 66.45
N ARG A 282 20.45 65.38 67.49
CA ARG A 282 19.71 66.62 67.65
C ARG A 282 19.69 67.01 69.09
N GLU A 283 20.65 67.83 69.44
CA GLU A 283 20.81 68.55 70.65
C GLU A 283 19.66 69.57 70.87
N ASP A 284 19.23 69.63 72.12
CA ASP A 284 18.19 70.51 72.66
C ASP A 284 18.48 71.99 72.50
N VAL A 285 17.49 72.76 71.95
CA VAL A 285 17.38 74.22 72.15
C VAL A 285 15.88 74.56 72.32
N PRO A 286 15.41 75.28 73.36
CA PRO A 286 14.01 75.48 73.72
C PRO A 286 13.38 76.63 72.86
N PRO A 287 12.04 76.77 72.83
CA PRO A 287 11.33 77.60 71.88
C PRO A 287 11.07 79.07 72.41
N PRO A 288 10.82 80.00 71.51
CA PRO A 288 10.07 81.24 71.88
C PRO A 288 8.63 81.16 71.23
N LYS A 289 7.78 81.79 72.00
CA LYS A 289 6.31 81.83 71.87
C LYS A 289 5.78 82.71 70.70
N SER A 290 4.61 82.23 70.24
CA SER A 290 3.38 82.96 69.86
C SER A 290 3.37 83.93 68.68
N ARG A 291 2.47 83.77 67.72
CA ARG A 291 1.13 84.44 67.67
C ARG A 291 0.40 84.06 66.39
N THR A 292 -0.85 83.58 66.63
CA THR A 292 -2.10 83.84 65.95
C THR A 292 -2.05 84.42 64.53
N SER A 293 -2.71 83.77 63.57
CA SER A 293 -4.08 84.10 63.16
C SER A 293 -4.45 83.38 61.85
N THR A 294 -5.55 82.71 61.95
CA THR A 294 -6.75 82.79 61.09
C THR A 294 -6.67 82.64 59.60
N ALA A 295 -7.49 81.69 59.24
CA ALA A 295 -8.50 81.77 58.23
C ALA A 295 -8.30 81.05 56.87
N ARG A 296 -9.18 80.15 56.74
CA ARG A 296 -10.15 79.94 55.64
C ARG A 296 -9.64 79.44 54.30
N SER A 297 -10.00 78.22 54.06
CA SER A 297 -11.07 77.73 53.20
C SER A 297 -11.01 77.90 51.70
N TYR A 298 -11.47 76.89 51.11
CA TYR A 298 -12.12 76.67 49.82
C TYR A 298 -11.33 75.96 48.74
N ILE A 299 -11.74 74.72 48.46
CA ILE A 299 -12.67 74.22 47.40
C ILE A 299 -12.10 74.40 45.97
N GLY A 300 -12.22 73.35 45.24
CA GLY A 300 -12.33 73.30 43.77
C GLY A 300 -11.34 72.36 43.13
N SER A 301 -11.78 71.23 42.85
CA SER A 301 -12.46 70.80 41.63
C SER A 301 -11.62 70.85 40.35
N ASN A 302 -11.55 69.72 39.83
CA ASN A 302 -11.75 69.40 38.41
C ASN A 302 -10.65 69.59 37.36
N HIS A 303 -10.67 68.57 36.65
CA HIS A 303 -10.57 68.37 35.17
C HIS A 303 -9.19 68.30 34.53
N SER A 304 -9.08 67.12 34.03
CA SER A 304 -9.10 66.74 32.59
C SER A 304 -7.84 67.02 31.80
N SER A 305 -7.49 65.97 31.20
CA SER A 305 -7.36 65.74 29.76
C SER A 305 -5.99 65.83 29.10
N LEU A 306 -5.81 64.80 28.37
CA LEU A 306 -5.37 64.73 26.98
C LEU A 306 -3.90 64.88 26.62
N GLY A 307 -3.53 63.91 25.83
CA GLY A 307 -2.61 64.06 24.71
C GLY A 307 -1.41 63.11 24.83
N SER A 308 -1.43 62.04 24.24
CA SER A 308 -1.32 61.64 22.84
C SER A 308 0.12 61.39 22.42
N MET A 309 0.22 60.34 21.73
CA MET A 309 1.11 59.89 20.65
C MET A 309 2.14 58.82 20.93
N SER A 310 1.82 57.71 20.28
CA SER A 310 2.69 56.69 19.67
C SER A 310 3.85 57.27 18.82
N PRO A 311 4.76 56.43 18.21
CA PRO A 311 4.51 55.08 17.72
C PRO A 311 5.74 54.12 17.74
N SER A 312 5.42 52.92 17.27
CA SER A 312 6.14 52.02 16.35
C SER A 312 6.88 50.81 16.91
N ASN A 313 6.29 49.68 16.47
CA ASN A 313 6.86 48.50 15.81
C ASN A 313 7.71 47.54 16.67
N MET A 314 7.36 46.27 16.76
CA MET A 314 7.39 45.24 15.74
C MET A 314 6.77 43.91 16.27
N GLU A 315 5.96 43.26 15.46
CA GLU A 315 5.76 41.85 15.16
C GLU A 315 5.87 40.85 16.32
N GLY A 316 4.89 40.05 16.69
CA GLY A 316 3.81 39.45 15.94
C GLY A 316 3.98 37.94 15.86
N TYR A 317 3.52 37.12 16.82
CA TYR A 317 3.18 35.74 16.58
C TYR A 317 1.79 35.48 17.18
N THR A 318 0.85 35.40 16.26
CA THR A 318 -0.55 35.01 16.53
C THR A 318 -0.65 33.51 16.78
N LYS A 319 -1.13 33.15 17.94
CA LYS A 319 -1.74 31.85 18.21
C LYS A 319 -3.15 31.86 17.63
N THR A 320 -3.44 30.94 16.71
CA THR A 320 -4.80 30.67 16.23
C THR A 320 -5.57 29.87 17.27
N PRO A 321 -6.82 30.26 17.57
CA PRO A 321 -7.69 29.45 18.41
C PRO A 321 -8.43 28.40 17.57
N TYR A 322 -8.60 27.24 18.18
CA TYR A 322 -9.44 26.14 17.72
C TYR A 322 -10.89 26.62 17.56
N ASN A 323 -11.42 26.49 16.35
CA ASN A 323 -12.86 26.62 16.09
C ASN A 323 -13.56 25.30 16.37
N GLN A 324 -14.47 25.34 17.30
CA GLN A 324 -15.53 24.37 17.50
C GLN A 324 -16.49 24.41 16.31
N VAL A 325 -16.80 23.23 15.76
CA VAL A 325 -17.86 23.03 14.78
C VAL A 325 -19.18 22.85 15.53
N PRO A 326 -20.25 23.55 15.16
CA PRO A 326 -21.58 23.33 15.75
C PRO A 326 -22.21 22.05 15.18
N SER A 327 -22.80 21.26 16.06
CA SER A 327 -23.70 20.17 15.76
C SER A 327 -25.04 20.73 15.20
N GLU A 328 -25.40 20.34 13.99
CA GLU A 328 -26.73 20.52 13.47
C GLU A 328 -27.57 19.27 13.69
N ASP A 329 -28.60 19.41 14.47
CA ASP A 329 -29.72 18.49 14.61
C ASP A 329 -30.52 18.44 13.30
N PHE A 330 -30.71 17.25 12.73
CA PHE A 330 -31.77 17.01 11.77
C PHE A 330 -32.74 15.94 12.27
N GLU A 331 -33.94 16.34 12.44
CA GLU A 331 -35.12 15.58 12.82
C GLU A 331 -35.43 14.45 11.83
N HIS A 332 -35.87 13.33 12.39
CA HIS A 332 -36.55 12.23 11.70
C HIS A 332 -37.93 12.61 11.19
N PRO A 333 -38.39 11.98 10.09
CA PRO A 333 -39.70 11.39 10.12
C PRO A 333 -39.70 9.88 9.91
N SER A 334 -40.47 9.25 10.73
CA SER A 334 -40.88 7.85 10.78
C SER A 334 -41.51 7.34 9.48
N GLY A 335 -41.09 6.13 9.07
CA GLY A 335 -41.79 5.34 8.05
C GLY A 335 -41.40 3.87 8.18
N GLN A 336 -42.32 3.11 8.77
CA GLN A 336 -42.23 1.66 8.92
C GLN A 336 -42.30 0.96 7.56
N ASN A 337 -41.42 -0.06 7.35
CA ASN A 337 -41.83 -1.32 6.73
C ASN A 337 -40.88 -2.46 7.05
N PRO A 338 -41.37 -3.67 7.30
CA PRO A 338 -40.63 -4.77 7.88
C PRO A 338 -40.14 -5.78 6.83
N ASN A 339 -39.21 -6.65 7.26
CA ASN A 339 -38.72 -7.88 6.64
C ASN A 339 -37.41 -7.80 5.83
N PHE A 340 -36.29 -8.01 6.56
CA PHE A 340 -35.18 -8.84 6.05
C PHE A 340 -34.41 -9.43 7.23
N PRO A 341 -34.01 -10.72 7.17
CA PRO A 341 -33.30 -11.40 8.26
C PRO A 341 -31.80 -11.06 8.28
N PRO A 342 -31.12 -11.25 9.43
CA PRO A 342 -29.72 -10.85 9.59
C PRO A 342 -28.76 -11.79 8.87
N SER A 343 -27.84 -11.22 8.09
CA SER A 343 -26.73 -11.91 7.47
C SER A 343 -25.59 -12.10 8.50
N LYS A 344 -25.34 -13.33 8.87
CA LYS A 344 -24.09 -13.76 9.55
C LYS A 344 -23.04 -13.98 8.48
N HIS A 345 -21.94 -13.27 8.55
CA HIS A 345 -20.71 -13.62 7.88
C HIS A 345 -19.55 -13.62 8.87
N ASP A 346 -19.36 -14.78 9.51
CA ASP A 346 -18.08 -15.25 9.98
C ASP A 346 -17.74 -16.48 9.13
N LEU A 347 -16.73 -16.38 8.29
CA LEU A 347 -16.11 -17.50 7.61
C LEU A 347 -14.60 -17.41 7.81
N ALA A 348 -14.15 -18.09 8.85
CA ALA A 348 -12.77 -18.46 9.05
C ALA A 348 -12.33 -19.42 7.93
N TYR A 349 -11.32 -19.07 7.16
CA TYR A 349 -10.64 -19.99 6.25
C TYR A 349 -9.70 -20.90 7.02
N LYS A 350 -10.06 -22.16 7.10
CA LYS A 350 -9.17 -23.26 7.48
C LYS A 350 -8.43 -23.73 6.22
N ILE A 351 -7.13 -23.53 6.19
CA ILE A 351 -6.23 -24.14 5.21
C ILE A 351 -6.02 -25.58 5.63
N HIS A 352 -6.42 -26.53 4.78
CA HIS A 352 -6.04 -27.93 4.90
C HIS A 352 -4.77 -28.20 4.11
N ASP A 353 -3.77 -28.74 4.81
CA ASP A 353 -2.56 -29.33 4.28
C ASP A 353 -2.88 -30.43 3.24
N ILE A 354 -2.31 -30.30 2.05
CA ILE A 354 -2.25 -31.38 1.07
C ILE A 354 -0.83 -31.93 1.10
N THR A 355 -0.70 -33.09 1.74
CA THR A 355 0.51 -33.93 1.67
C THR A 355 0.51 -34.66 0.32
N VAL A 356 1.60 -34.46 -0.44
CA VAL A 356 1.86 -35.19 -1.69
C VAL A 356 2.58 -36.48 -1.33
N VAL A 357 2.03 -37.58 -1.80
CA VAL A 357 2.73 -38.87 -1.98
C VAL A 357 2.96 -39.09 -3.47
#